data_c2dc4245428998952a338e6a4d2fb374
#
_entry.id   c2dc4245428998952a338e6a4d2fb374
#
_cell.length_a   1.000
_cell.length_b   1.000
_cell.length_c   1.000
_cell.angle_alpha   90.00
_cell.angle_beta   90.00
_cell.angle_gamma   90.00
#
_symmetry.space_group_name_H-M   'P 1'
#
loop_
_entity.id
_entity.type
_entity.pdbx_description
1 polymer ?
#
loop_
_entity_poly.entity_id
_entity_poly.type
_entity_poly.pdbx_seq_one_letter_code
_entity_poly.pdbx_strand_id
1 'polypeptide(L)'
;MFRKKKDPLREVDAILLDHENRIAALVANAALLEETNVEDSLTPEDETGVEECAPSPIVVPTWNEMVARASKFASEEDSLDSLLTQSDCDEIDSKLAALNEEFAAQHRLDKFDIGIAVMSGILAAAVDMFLVGVPARTHEQGLRAQPLENYVRDQFKKWLPEDEMKKLAATPAAKVPYDAQYNAGFTETWVEGLYPTMHRLYSLGHDPLLGFVVGVGDILNGTITTVDKTGNVVVQQIGRYTDRKASTVAEALIRQFIHLKTDVNTAMGLPAPLMGLFNIMQFGELGTEKQTVAEIVQGMYYEGYDFEHFCAQSIPTMLAEIAVRVSYFSKRIHEGHSVKESIPFSKNREKHPKLATMLFLAHSVAAGIDAGRIYFSKNPMELSYPEMATFAVYAMGQLKCLW
;
A
#
# COMPACT_ATOMS: atom_id res chain seq x y z
N MET A 1 -15.52 16.30 7.72
CA MET A 1 -16.59 15.34 8.10
C MET A 1 -15.91 14.00 8.40
N PHE A 2 -15.59 13.74 9.65
CA PHE A 2 -14.84 12.54 10.07
C PHE A 2 -15.78 11.33 10.05
N ARG A 3 -15.50 10.36 9.18
CA ARG A 3 -16.16 9.05 9.19
C ARG A 3 -15.72 8.31 10.47
N LYS A 4 -16.64 8.07 11.40
CA LYS A 4 -16.41 7.20 12.55
C LYS A 4 -15.91 5.86 12.03
N LYS A 5 -14.70 5.47 12.44
CA LYS A 5 -14.16 4.12 12.23
C LYS A 5 -15.14 3.15 12.90
N LYS A 6 -15.71 2.22 12.13
CA LYS A 6 -16.53 1.13 12.69
C LYS A 6 -15.63 0.32 13.62
N ASP A 7 -16.08 0.12 14.82
CA ASP A 7 -15.38 -0.68 15.82
C ASP A 7 -15.54 -2.16 15.44
N PRO A 8 -14.45 -2.87 15.10
CA PRO A 8 -14.52 -4.26 14.68
C PRO A 8 -15.11 -5.19 15.76
N LEU A 9 -14.97 -4.85 17.05
CA LEU A 9 -15.57 -5.59 18.13
C LEU A 9 -17.10 -5.53 18.10
N ARG A 10 -17.69 -4.39 17.72
CA ARG A 10 -19.15 -4.28 17.56
C ARG A 10 -19.71 -5.08 16.39
N GLU A 11 -18.92 -5.28 15.34
CA GLU A 11 -19.32 -6.12 14.20
C GLU A 11 -19.32 -7.61 14.61
N VAL A 12 -18.33 -8.04 15.39
CA VAL A 12 -18.27 -9.41 15.94
C VAL A 12 -19.41 -9.65 16.92
N ASP A 13 -19.68 -8.71 17.83
CA ASP A 13 -20.81 -8.81 18.76
C ASP A 13 -22.17 -8.88 18.04
N ALA A 14 -22.35 -8.14 16.95
CA ALA A 14 -23.56 -8.20 16.14
C ALA A 14 -23.74 -9.55 15.44
N ILE A 15 -22.65 -10.16 14.95
CA ILE A 15 -22.67 -11.48 14.32
C ILE A 15 -22.98 -12.57 15.38
N LEU A 16 -22.37 -12.49 16.54
CA LEU A 16 -22.62 -13.42 17.64
C LEU A 16 -24.09 -13.35 18.10
N LEU A 17 -24.64 -12.15 18.24
CA LEU A 17 -26.05 -11.97 18.60
C LEU A 17 -27.01 -12.49 17.51
N ASP A 18 -26.67 -12.33 16.23
CA ASP A 18 -27.46 -12.92 15.14
C ASP A 18 -27.42 -14.46 15.18
N HIS A 19 -26.27 -15.04 15.44
CA HIS A 19 -26.14 -16.50 15.61
C HIS A 19 -26.91 -17.02 16.84
N GLU A 20 -26.85 -16.33 17.97
CA GLU A 20 -27.65 -16.69 19.16
C GLU A 20 -29.15 -16.66 18.87
N ASN A 21 -29.64 -15.62 18.19
CA ASN A 21 -31.04 -15.51 17.80
C ASN A 21 -31.48 -16.62 16.84
N ARG A 22 -30.62 -17.00 15.89
CA ARG A 22 -30.90 -18.11 14.95
C ARG A 22 -30.93 -19.46 15.65
N ILE A 23 -30.04 -19.71 16.59
CA ILE A 23 -30.02 -20.92 17.41
C ILE A 23 -31.28 -20.99 18.26
N ALA A 24 -31.67 -19.87 18.91
CA ALA A 24 -32.91 -19.81 19.70
C ALA A 24 -34.16 -20.08 18.85
N ALA A 25 -34.21 -19.56 17.63
CA ALA A 25 -35.31 -19.83 16.69
C ALA A 25 -35.36 -21.31 16.23
N LEU A 26 -34.19 -21.95 16.02
CA LEU A 26 -34.11 -23.37 15.68
C LEU A 26 -34.59 -24.27 16.86
N VAL A 27 -34.19 -23.92 18.09
CA VAL A 27 -34.63 -24.63 19.29
C VAL A 27 -36.14 -24.49 19.52
N ALA A 28 -36.69 -23.30 19.31
CA ALA A 28 -38.14 -23.06 19.40
C ALA A 28 -38.93 -23.84 18.35
N ASN A 29 -38.42 -23.91 17.08
CA ASN A 29 -39.03 -24.68 16.04
C ASN A 29 -38.94 -26.21 16.29
N ALA A 30 -37.83 -26.68 16.90
CA ALA A 30 -37.68 -28.08 17.27
C ALA A 30 -38.70 -28.47 18.38
N ALA A 31 -38.90 -27.59 19.37
CA ALA A 31 -39.89 -27.79 20.43
C ALA A 31 -41.32 -27.82 19.87
N LEU A 32 -41.65 -26.97 18.88
CA LEU A 32 -42.95 -27.01 18.19
C LEU A 32 -43.17 -28.30 17.39
N LEU A 33 -42.11 -28.88 16.81
CA LEU A 33 -42.18 -30.17 16.08
C LEU A 33 -42.35 -31.34 17.05
N GLU A 34 -41.83 -31.29 18.27
CA GLU A 34 -42.09 -32.28 19.32
C GLU A 34 -43.55 -32.23 19.77
N GLU A 35 -44.13 -31.03 19.97
CA GLU A 35 -45.55 -30.87 20.33
C GLU A 35 -46.51 -31.42 19.24
N THR A 36 -46.17 -31.24 17.98
CA THR A 36 -47.04 -31.75 16.85
C THR A 36 -46.95 -33.24 16.68
N ASN A 37 -45.87 -33.92 17.09
CA ASN A 37 -45.76 -35.38 17.00
C ASN A 37 -46.45 -36.15 18.14
N VAL A 38 -46.89 -35.47 19.21
CA VAL A 38 -47.58 -36.11 20.36
C VAL A 38 -49.10 -36.21 20.15
N GLU A 39 -49.69 -35.42 19.23
CA GLU A 39 -51.16 -35.41 19.04
C GLU A 39 -51.71 -36.51 18.12
N ASP A 40 -50.87 -37.26 17.40
CA ASP A 40 -51.35 -38.22 16.37
C ASP A 40 -51.36 -39.70 16.83
N SER A 41 -51.25 -40.02 18.13
CA SER A 41 -51.25 -41.40 18.63
C SER A 41 -52.02 -41.62 19.94
N LEU A 42 -53.27 -41.15 20.05
CA LEU A 42 -54.14 -41.58 21.14
C LEU A 42 -55.49 -42.06 20.65
N THR A 43 -55.67 -43.38 20.56
CA THR A 43 -56.97 -43.99 20.67
C THR A 43 -57.36 -44.14 22.11
N PRO A 44 -58.66 -43.96 22.48
CA PRO A 44 -59.07 -43.91 23.85
C PRO A 44 -59.33 -45.31 24.40
N GLU A 45 -58.64 -45.70 25.47
CA GLU A 45 -59.16 -46.62 26.51
C GLU A 45 -58.27 -46.67 27.77
N ASP A 46 -58.96 -46.49 28.90
CA ASP A 46 -58.64 -46.73 30.31
C ASP A 46 -58.07 -45.57 31.16
N GLU A 47 -59.04 -45.13 32.00
CA GLU A 47 -58.79 -44.36 33.22
C GLU A 47 -58.03 -45.18 34.27
N THR A 48 -56.83 -44.77 34.63
CA THR A 48 -56.34 -44.84 36.04
C THR A 48 -55.09 -43.97 36.19
N GLY A 49 -55.21 -42.97 37.08
CA GLY A 49 -54.19 -42.37 37.91
C GLY A 49 -52.86 -41.97 37.24
N VAL A 50 -52.77 -40.75 36.68
CA VAL A 50 -51.48 -40.20 36.31
C VAL A 50 -51.06 -39.11 37.27
N GLU A 51 -50.01 -39.37 38.09
CA GLU A 51 -49.23 -38.35 38.76
C GLU A 51 -48.65 -37.39 37.72
N GLU A 52 -48.95 -36.12 37.87
CA GLU A 52 -48.43 -35.02 37.08
C GLU A 52 -46.91 -34.92 37.24
N CYS A 53 -46.15 -35.56 36.38
CA CYS A 53 -44.68 -35.40 36.36
C CYS A 53 -44.35 -34.10 35.61
N ALA A 54 -43.99 -33.08 36.33
CA ALA A 54 -43.51 -31.81 35.78
C ALA A 54 -42.35 -32.10 34.79
N PRO A 55 -42.32 -31.51 33.60
CA PRO A 55 -41.27 -31.77 32.64
C PRO A 55 -39.93 -31.29 33.23
N SER A 56 -38.98 -32.22 33.35
CA SER A 56 -37.64 -31.92 33.77
C SER A 56 -37.00 -30.85 32.85
N PRO A 57 -36.39 -29.80 33.40
CA PRO A 57 -35.78 -28.79 32.56
C PRO A 57 -34.74 -29.46 31.64
N ILE A 58 -34.87 -29.23 30.34
CA ILE A 58 -33.90 -29.69 29.34
C ILE A 58 -32.57 -28.97 29.62
N VAL A 59 -31.64 -29.67 30.28
CA VAL A 59 -30.30 -29.17 30.50
C VAL A 59 -29.52 -29.31 29.23
N VAL A 60 -29.39 -28.18 28.52
CA VAL A 60 -28.52 -28.11 27.31
C VAL A 60 -27.05 -28.27 27.77
N PRO A 61 -26.33 -29.32 27.36
CA PRO A 61 -24.96 -29.53 27.78
C PRO A 61 -24.07 -28.39 27.29
N THR A 62 -23.11 -27.98 28.08
CA THR A 62 -22.10 -27.01 27.65
C THR A 62 -21.25 -27.57 26.53
N TRP A 63 -20.62 -26.70 25.73
CA TRP A 63 -19.70 -27.11 24.69
C TRP A 63 -18.64 -28.11 25.18
N ASN A 64 -18.04 -27.86 26.32
CA ASN A 64 -17.05 -28.75 26.91
C ASN A 64 -17.62 -30.13 27.27
N GLU A 65 -18.85 -30.20 27.72
CA GLU A 65 -19.53 -31.48 28.00
C GLU A 65 -19.87 -32.23 26.70
N MET A 66 -20.27 -31.51 25.65
CA MET A 66 -20.49 -32.11 24.33
C MET A 66 -19.18 -32.65 23.76
N VAL A 67 -18.08 -31.87 23.81
CA VAL A 67 -16.75 -32.33 23.37
C VAL A 67 -16.28 -33.54 24.21
N ALA A 68 -16.45 -33.51 25.52
CA ALA A 68 -16.09 -34.64 26.40
C ALA A 68 -16.93 -35.90 26.14
N ARG A 69 -18.19 -35.75 25.72
CA ARG A 69 -19.02 -36.89 25.26
C ARG A 69 -18.55 -37.41 23.91
N ALA A 70 -18.35 -36.50 22.95
CA ALA A 70 -17.88 -36.88 21.62
C ALA A 70 -16.52 -37.60 21.69
N SER A 71 -15.56 -37.12 22.49
CA SER A 71 -14.25 -37.76 22.67
C SER A 71 -14.28 -39.16 23.26
N LYS A 72 -15.36 -39.57 23.94
CA LYS A 72 -15.53 -40.93 24.46
C LYS A 72 -15.94 -41.94 23.35
N PHE A 73 -16.51 -41.43 22.28
CA PHE A 73 -17.00 -42.26 21.16
C PHE A 73 -16.13 -42.14 19.91
N ALA A 74 -15.31 -41.05 19.82
CA ALA A 74 -14.38 -40.89 18.74
C ALA A 74 -13.19 -41.84 18.89
N SER A 75 -12.91 -42.61 17.88
CA SER A 75 -11.68 -43.43 17.76
C SER A 75 -10.63 -42.64 16.99
N GLU A 76 -9.34 -43.01 17.09
CA GLU A 76 -8.25 -42.42 16.28
C GLU A 76 -8.45 -42.63 14.76
N GLU A 77 -9.31 -43.58 14.39
CA GLU A 77 -9.64 -43.91 13.00
C GLU A 77 -10.86 -43.14 12.46
N ASP A 78 -11.62 -42.42 13.34
CA ASP A 78 -12.77 -41.62 12.94
C ASP A 78 -12.29 -40.31 12.28
N SER A 79 -12.32 -40.29 10.96
CA SER A 79 -12.10 -39.07 10.18
C SER A 79 -13.42 -38.42 9.78
N LEU A 80 -13.42 -37.16 9.42
CA LEU A 80 -14.59 -36.48 8.82
C LEU A 80 -15.13 -37.26 7.63
N ASP A 81 -14.24 -37.90 6.87
CA ASP A 81 -14.60 -38.70 5.69
C ASP A 81 -15.43 -39.94 6.05
N SER A 82 -15.24 -40.52 7.26
CA SER A 82 -16.04 -41.67 7.72
C SER A 82 -17.47 -41.29 8.12
N LEU A 83 -17.76 -40.01 8.34
CA LEU A 83 -19.06 -39.47 8.68
C LEU A 83 -19.90 -39.07 7.45
N LEU A 84 -19.23 -38.93 6.29
CA LEU A 84 -19.88 -38.56 5.03
C LEU A 84 -20.25 -39.79 4.22
N THR A 85 -21.47 -39.77 3.70
CA THR A 85 -21.87 -40.77 2.70
C THR A 85 -21.24 -40.44 1.35
N GLN A 86 -21.10 -41.41 0.45
CA GLN A 86 -20.62 -41.16 -0.91
C GLN A 86 -21.48 -40.09 -1.62
N SER A 87 -22.78 -40.04 -1.36
CA SER A 87 -23.67 -39.01 -1.89
C SER A 87 -23.33 -37.61 -1.37
N ASP A 88 -22.94 -37.49 -0.07
CA ASP A 88 -22.55 -36.23 0.52
C ASP A 88 -21.21 -35.75 -0.09
N CYS A 89 -20.27 -36.66 -0.31
CA CYS A 89 -18.99 -36.36 -0.98
C CYS A 89 -19.24 -35.89 -2.42
N ASP A 90 -20.06 -36.57 -3.20
CA ASP A 90 -20.39 -36.19 -4.57
C ASP A 90 -21.09 -34.82 -4.64
N GLU A 91 -21.96 -34.51 -3.66
CA GLU A 91 -22.61 -33.19 -3.56
C GLU A 91 -21.62 -32.10 -3.20
N ILE A 92 -20.72 -32.35 -2.26
CA ILE A 92 -19.64 -31.40 -1.86
C ILE A 92 -18.74 -31.14 -3.05
N ASP A 93 -18.26 -32.17 -3.74
CA ASP A 93 -17.42 -32.05 -4.92
C ASP A 93 -18.08 -31.27 -6.04
N SER A 94 -19.34 -31.51 -6.29
CA SER A 94 -20.15 -30.76 -7.27
C SER A 94 -20.26 -29.28 -6.90
N LYS A 95 -20.54 -28.97 -5.62
CA LYS A 95 -20.58 -27.57 -5.11
C LYS A 95 -19.24 -26.89 -5.17
N LEU A 96 -18.16 -27.60 -4.79
CA LEU A 96 -16.80 -27.07 -4.88
C LEU A 96 -16.39 -26.80 -6.34
N ALA A 97 -16.73 -27.69 -7.26
CA ALA A 97 -16.48 -27.51 -8.68
C ALA A 97 -17.22 -26.26 -9.21
N ALA A 98 -18.51 -26.11 -8.88
CA ALA A 98 -19.29 -24.93 -9.27
C ALA A 98 -18.76 -23.63 -8.69
N LEU A 99 -18.38 -23.62 -7.41
CA LEU A 99 -17.75 -22.47 -6.75
C LEU A 99 -16.39 -22.12 -7.38
N ASN A 100 -15.58 -23.13 -7.70
CA ASN A 100 -14.29 -22.93 -8.36
C ASN A 100 -14.46 -22.38 -9.79
N GLU A 101 -15.49 -22.83 -10.52
CA GLU A 101 -15.81 -22.32 -11.85
C GLU A 101 -16.28 -20.85 -11.77
N GLU A 102 -17.15 -20.53 -10.83
CA GLU A 102 -17.60 -19.15 -10.59
C GLU A 102 -16.44 -18.24 -10.19
N PHE A 103 -15.60 -18.67 -9.25
CA PHE A 103 -14.39 -17.94 -8.84
C PHE A 103 -13.43 -17.75 -10.02
N ALA A 104 -13.19 -18.79 -10.81
CA ALA A 104 -12.34 -18.71 -12.00
C ALA A 104 -12.91 -17.74 -13.04
N ALA A 105 -14.22 -17.75 -13.26
CA ALA A 105 -14.89 -16.83 -14.20
C ALA A 105 -14.73 -15.36 -13.76
N GLN A 106 -14.81 -15.11 -12.45
CA GLN A 106 -14.66 -13.76 -11.91
C GLN A 106 -13.20 -13.25 -11.90
N HIS A 107 -12.21 -14.12 -11.69
CA HIS A 107 -10.82 -13.74 -11.46
C HIS A 107 -9.90 -14.00 -12.64
N ARG A 108 -10.21 -14.96 -13.50
CA ARG A 108 -9.37 -15.36 -14.63
C ARG A 108 -9.30 -14.25 -15.69
N LEU A 109 -8.09 -13.83 -16.00
CA LEU A 109 -7.83 -12.93 -17.10
C LEU A 109 -8.01 -13.68 -18.44
N ASP A 110 -8.71 -13.07 -19.37
CA ASP A 110 -8.76 -13.55 -20.74
C ASP A 110 -7.60 -12.98 -21.59
N LYS A 111 -7.54 -13.37 -22.86
CA LYS A 111 -6.47 -12.94 -23.77
C LYS A 111 -6.46 -11.43 -23.99
N PHE A 112 -7.62 -10.77 -23.93
CA PHE A 112 -7.73 -9.32 -24.08
C PHE A 112 -7.20 -8.64 -22.83
N ASP A 113 -7.58 -9.09 -21.63
CA ASP A 113 -7.10 -8.54 -20.35
C ASP A 113 -5.57 -8.63 -20.25
N ILE A 114 -5.00 -9.80 -20.60
CA ILE A 114 -3.56 -10.03 -20.61
C ILE A 114 -2.88 -9.13 -21.65
N GLY A 115 -3.43 -9.09 -22.87
CA GLY A 115 -2.88 -8.27 -23.95
C GLY A 115 -2.83 -6.79 -23.58
N ILE A 116 -3.90 -6.23 -23.04
CA ILE A 116 -3.95 -4.84 -22.58
C ILE A 116 -2.95 -4.59 -21.45
N ALA A 117 -2.89 -5.47 -20.46
CA ALA A 117 -1.96 -5.30 -19.35
C ALA A 117 -0.49 -5.31 -19.82
N VAL A 118 -0.12 -6.29 -20.65
CA VAL A 118 1.24 -6.40 -21.21
C VAL A 118 1.58 -5.19 -22.09
N MET A 119 0.69 -4.80 -22.99
CA MET A 119 0.93 -3.64 -23.87
C MET A 119 1.03 -2.33 -23.08
N SER A 120 0.23 -2.17 -22.02
CA SER A 120 0.31 -0.99 -21.16
C SER A 120 1.66 -0.90 -20.43
N GLY A 121 2.17 -2.03 -19.94
CA GLY A 121 3.50 -2.09 -19.30
C GLY A 121 4.63 -1.82 -20.31
N ILE A 122 4.56 -2.39 -21.52
CA ILE A 122 5.54 -2.12 -22.60
C ILE A 122 5.51 -0.63 -22.98
N LEU A 123 4.31 -0.04 -23.13
CA LEU A 123 4.15 1.37 -23.47
C LEU A 123 4.74 2.27 -22.39
N ALA A 124 4.48 1.98 -21.12
CA ALA A 124 5.05 2.75 -20.00
C ALA A 124 6.58 2.69 -20.02
N ALA A 125 7.16 1.49 -20.11
CA ALA A 125 8.61 1.32 -20.18
C ALA A 125 9.23 2.02 -21.41
N ALA A 126 8.56 2.00 -22.55
CA ALA A 126 9.02 2.72 -23.75
C ALA A 126 8.98 4.24 -23.55
N VAL A 127 7.91 4.78 -22.96
CA VAL A 127 7.81 6.22 -22.65
C VAL A 127 8.89 6.62 -21.64
N ASP A 128 9.11 5.82 -20.60
CA ASP A 128 10.18 6.06 -19.63
C ASP A 128 11.55 6.09 -20.35
N MET A 129 11.86 5.04 -21.10
CA MET A 129 13.16 4.88 -21.77
C MET A 129 13.47 6.00 -22.77
N PHE A 130 12.51 6.39 -23.60
CA PHE A 130 12.75 7.29 -24.74
C PHE A 130 12.42 8.75 -24.47
N LEU A 131 11.54 9.04 -23.51
CA LEU A 131 11.06 10.39 -23.25
C LEU A 131 11.47 10.96 -21.90
N VAL A 132 11.70 10.11 -20.89
CA VAL A 132 12.21 10.50 -19.57
C VAL A 132 13.71 10.21 -19.46
N GLY A 133 14.10 8.98 -19.66
CA GLY A 133 15.50 8.54 -19.65
C GLY A 133 16.17 8.69 -18.27
N VAL A 134 17.48 8.79 -18.30
CA VAL A 134 18.34 8.99 -17.11
C VAL A 134 18.81 10.44 -17.07
N PRO A 135 18.66 11.15 -15.93
CA PRO A 135 19.17 12.49 -15.80
C PRO A 135 20.72 12.45 -15.79
N ALA A 136 21.34 13.44 -16.38
CA ALA A 136 22.79 13.59 -16.36
C ALA A 136 23.16 15.02 -16.00
N ARG A 137 23.69 15.21 -14.81
CA ARG A 137 24.18 16.50 -14.33
C ARG A 137 25.65 16.66 -14.73
N THR A 138 25.93 17.64 -15.57
CA THR A 138 27.31 18.00 -15.95
C THR A 138 27.71 19.30 -15.30
N HIS A 139 28.92 19.37 -14.76
CA HIS A 139 29.44 20.57 -14.09
C HIS A 139 29.52 21.79 -15.03
N GLU A 140 29.70 21.57 -16.34
CA GLU A 140 29.86 22.63 -17.33
C GLU A 140 28.54 23.04 -18.02
N GLN A 141 27.58 22.13 -18.18
CA GLN A 141 26.38 22.32 -19.01
C GLN A 141 25.06 22.25 -18.24
N GLY A 142 25.12 22.04 -16.93
CA GLY A 142 23.93 21.82 -16.12
C GLY A 142 23.30 20.43 -16.36
N LEU A 143 22.03 20.31 -16.01
CA LEU A 143 21.30 19.06 -16.15
C LEU A 143 20.89 18.83 -17.60
N ARG A 144 21.26 17.69 -18.16
CA ARG A 144 20.75 17.21 -19.44
C ARG A 144 19.56 16.30 -19.19
N ALA A 145 18.39 16.75 -19.60
CA ALA A 145 17.15 16.01 -19.44
C ALA A 145 16.53 15.68 -20.81
N GLN A 146 15.79 14.60 -20.86
CA GLN A 146 15.03 14.17 -22.04
C GLN A 146 13.74 15.01 -22.25
N PRO A 147 13.05 14.91 -23.38
CA PRO A 147 11.96 15.81 -23.72
C PRO A 147 10.83 15.90 -22.69
N LEU A 148 10.40 14.79 -22.12
CA LEU A 148 9.33 14.77 -21.12
C LEU A 148 9.80 15.35 -19.79
N GLU A 149 10.99 15.03 -19.35
CA GLU A 149 11.60 15.63 -18.17
C GLU A 149 11.75 17.14 -18.32
N ASN A 150 12.27 17.61 -19.46
CA ASN A 150 12.37 19.04 -19.75
C ASN A 150 11.01 19.73 -19.70
N TYR A 151 9.98 19.11 -20.27
CA TYR A 151 8.62 19.63 -20.19
C TYR A 151 8.13 19.76 -18.74
N VAL A 152 8.33 18.75 -17.91
CA VAL A 152 7.94 18.77 -16.49
C VAL A 152 8.69 19.87 -15.75
N ARG A 153 10.00 19.96 -15.89
CA ARG A 153 10.83 21.01 -15.29
C ARG A 153 10.40 22.42 -15.72
N ASP A 154 10.02 22.58 -16.99
CA ASP A 154 9.50 23.86 -17.49
C ASP A 154 8.11 24.20 -16.91
N GLN A 155 7.25 23.20 -16.64
CA GLN A 155 6.01 23.47 -15.92
C GLN A 155 6.27 23.88 -14.46
N PHE A 156 7.21 23.24 -13.76
CA PHE A 156 7.59 23.66 -12.42
C PHE A 156 8.15 25.09 -12.38
N LYS A 157 9.00 25.47 -13.34
CA LYS A 157 9.49 26.86 -13.45
C LYS A 157 8.37 27.86 -13.69
N LYS A 158 7.33 27.51 -14.47
CA LYS A 158 6.16 28.38 -14.68
C LYS A 158 5.30 28.50 -13.42
N TRP A 159 5.09 27.41 -12.69
CA TRP A 159 4.28 27.39 -11.45
C TRP A 159 5.01 28.02 -10.27
N LEU A 160 6.33 27.93 -10.27
CA LEU A 160 7.23 28.41 -9.21
C LEU A 160 8.30 29.31 -9.83
N PRO A 161 7.96 30.56 -10.26
CA PRO A 161 8.92 31.46 -10.88
C PRO A 161 10.11 31.75 -9.97
N GLU A 162 11.31 31.71 -10.51
CA GLU A 162 12.57 31.77 -9.75
C GLU A 162 12.66 33.03 -8.90
N ASP A 163 12.25 34.20 -9.44
CA ASP A 163 12.30 35.47 -8.72
C ASP A 163 11.33 35.51 -7.53
N GLU A 164 10.16 34.88 -7.67
CA GLU A 164 9.17 34.75 -6.58
C GLU A 164 9.70 33.80 -5.51
N MET A 165 10.26 32.65 -5.93
CA MET A 165 10.82 31.67 -5.00
C MET A 165 12.02 32.24 -4.25
N LYS A 166 12.90 33.01 -4.87
CA LYS A 166 14.01 33.71 -4.19
C LYS A 166 13.50 34.71 -3.14
N LYS A 167 12.46 35.49 -3.47
CA LYS A 167 11.84 36.43 -2.51
C LYS A 167 11.21 35.68 -1.34
N LEU A 168 10.49 34.58 -1.63
CA LEU A 168 9.86 33.76 -0.61
C LEU A 168 10.90 33.07 0.30
N ALA A 169 11.97 32.52 -0.27
CA ALA A 169 13.06 31.88 0.46
C ALA A 169 13.81 32.85 1.40
N ALA A 170 13.79 34.14 1.10
CA ALA A 170 14.38 35.17 1.95
C ALA A 170 13.51 35.47 3.19
N THR A 171 12.24 35.07 3.23
CA THR A 171 11.33 35.34 4.35
C THR A 171 11.63 34.45 5.57
N PRO A 172 11.33 34.91 6.80
CA PRO A 172 11.43 34.05 7.99
C PRO A 172 10.58 32.77 7.91
N ALA A 173 9.46 32.82 7.18
CA ALA A 173 8.56 31.69 7.01
C ALA A 173 9.19 30.52 6.22
N ALA A 174 10.18 30.78 5.36
CA ALA A 174 10.91 29.76 4.63
C ALA A 174 12.11 29.21 5.41
N LYS A 175 12.49 29.82 6.54
CA LYS A 175 13.64 29.37 7.34
C LYS A 175 13.26 28.25 8.29
N VAL A 176 13.92 27.12 8.18
CA VAL A 176 13.66 25.92 9.00
C VAL A 176 14.95 25.46 9.68
N PRO A 177 14.84 24.76 10.84
CA PRO A 177 16.04 24.30 11.57
C PRO A 177 16.83 23.25 10.80
N TYR A 178 16.16 22.37 10.09
CA TYR A 178 16.75 21.23 9.40
C TYR A 178 17.45 21.58 8.07
N ASP A 179 17.42 22.84 7.63
CA ASP A 179 18.16 23.33 6.46
C ASP A 179 19.64 23.62 6.82
N ALA A 180 20.24 22.75 7.62
CA ALA A 180 21.64 22.84 8.01
C ALA A 180 22.51 22.08 7.02
N GLN A 181 23.45 22.80 6.39
CA GLN A 181 24.35 22.27 5.36
C GLN A 181 25.66 21.70 5.94
N TYR A 182 25.92 21.91 7.22
CA TYR A 182 27.13 21.47 7.90
C TYR A 182 26.80 21.04 9.33
N ASN A 183 27.58 20.12 9.84
CA ASN A 183 27.51 19.74 11.25
C ASN A 183 27.70 20.97 12.20
N ALA A 184 27.00 20.94 13.32
CA ALA A 184 26.99 22.06 14.29
C ALA A 184 28.24 22.11 15.21
N GLY A 185 29.41 21.86 14.66
CA GLY A 185 30.66 21.94 15.45
C GLY A 185 30.77 20.81 16.47
N PHE A 186 31.39 21.04 17.62
CA PHE A 186 31.76 20.07 18.66
C PHE A 186 30.57 19.34 19.34
N THR A 187 29.70 18.71 18.57
CA THR A 187 28.62 17.88 19.11
C THR A 187 29.02 16.41 19.10
N GLU A 188 28.55 15.65 20.10
CA GLU A 188 28.72 14.19 20.15
C GLU A 188 27.92 13.50 19.02
N THR A 189 26.97 14.25 18.44
CA THR A 189 26.11 13.75 17.36
C THR A 189 26.60 14.29 16.01
N TRP A 190 27.45 13.53 15.35
CA TRP A 190 28.01 13.88 14.04
C TRP A 190 27.20 13.22 12.93
N VAL A 191 26.84 13.99 11.89
CA VAL A 191 26.18 13.48 10.67
C VAL A 191 27.25 13.26 9.62
N GLU A 192 27.55 12.01 9.33
CA GLU A 192 28.58 11.67 8.37
C GLU A 192 28.12 12.01 6.94
N GLY A 193 28.95 12.74 6.20
CA GLY A 193 28.66 13.16 4.84
C GLY A 193 27.75 14.39 4.70
N LEU A 194 27.42 15.09 5.78
CA LEU A 194 26.63 16.33 5.71
C LEU A 194 27.43 17.46 5.07
N TYR A 195 27.04 17.87 3.87
CA TYR A 195 27.59 18.98 3.12
C TYR A 195 26.56 19.57 2.14
N PRO A 196 26.76 20.76 1.58
CA PRO A 196 25.72 21.51 0.86
C PRO A 196 25.03 20.77 -0.28
N THR A 197 25.71 19.90 -1.00
CA THR A 197 25.11 19.15 -2.14
C THR A 197 24.27 17.94 -1.71
N MET A 198 24.48 17.42 -0.48
CA MET A 198 23.80 16.21 -0.01
C MET A 198 22.90 16.43 1.20
N HIS A 199 22.92 17.62 1.82
CA HIS A 199 22.16 17.86 3.05
C HIS A 199 20.66 17.58 2.91
N ARG A 200 20.09 17.83 1.72
CA ARG A 200 18.67 17.58 1.47
C ARG A 200 18.32 16.09 1.39
N LEU A 201 19.23 15.28 0.83
CA LEU A 201 19.03 13.84 0.79
C LEU A 201 19.10 13.22 2.19
N TYR A 202 20.03 13.71 3.02
CA TYR A 202 20.21 13.15 4.37
C TYR A 202 19.18 13.67 5.36
N SER A 203 18.74 14.94 5.24
CA SER A 203 17.74 15.52 6.13
C SER A 203 16.33 15.12 5.72
N LEU A 204 15.68 14.32 6.56
CA LEU A 204 14.31 13.83 6.31
C LEU A 204 13.26 14.95 6.27
N GLY A 205 13.59 16.14 6.77
CA GLY A 205 12.73 17.33 6.66
C GLY A 205 12.55 17.81 5.22
N HIS A 206 13.51 17.55 4.31
CA HIS A 206 13.43 17.91 2.90
C HIS A 206 12.68 16.87 2.05
N ASP A 207 12.34 15.70 2.61
CA ASP A 207 11.57 14.70 1.87
C ASP A 207 10.15 15.19 1.63
N PRO A 208 9.63 15.12 0.37
CA PRO A 208 8.30 15.62 0.01
C PRO A 208 7.14 14.94 0.75
N LEU A 209 7.33 13.73 1.31
CA LEU A 209 6.33 13.02 2.09
C LEU A 209 6.66 13.02 3.58
N LEU A 210 7.86 12.56 3.95
CA LEU A 210 8.26 12.46 5.35
C LEU A 210 8.42 13.82 6.01
N GLY A 211 8.78 14.85 5.24
CA GLY A 211 8.95 16.21 5.75
C GLY A 211 7.71 16.75 6.44
N PHE A 212 6.51 16.33 6.04
CA PHE A 212 5.27 16.72 6.74
C PHE A 212 5.08 16.05 8.11
N VAL A 213 5.90 15.07 8.46
CA VAL A 213 5.92 14.44 9.79
C VAL A 213 7.21 14.81 10.50
N VAL A 214 8.34 14.42 9.90
CA VAL A 214 9.68 14.61 10.51
C VAL A 214 10.09 16.07 10.50
N GLY A 215 9.97 16.76 9.35
CA GLY A 215 10.32 18.18 9.21
C GLY A 215 9.47 19.10 10.09
N VAL A 216 8.16 18.81 10.20
CA VAL A 216 7.28 19.52 11.14
C VAL A 216 7.73 19.31 12.59
N GLY A 217 8.09 18.06 12.95
CA GLY A 217 8.69 17.75 14.26
C GLY A 217 9.99 18.52 14.51
N ASP A 218 10.87 18.56 13.51
CA ASP A 218 12.13 19.30 13.56
C ASP A 218 11.89 20.81 13.72
N ILE A 219 10.92 21.39 13.00
CA ILE A 219 10.58 22.82 13.14
C ILE A 219 10.03 23.13 14.53
N LEU A 220 9.25 22.22 15.14
CA LEU A 220 8.73 22.42 16.50
C LEU A 220 9.83 22.31 17.57
N ASN A 221 10.78 21.41 17.37
CA ASN A 221 11.83 21.11 18.36
C ASN A 221 13.13 21.93 18.14
N GLY A 222 13.33 22.51 16.96
CA GLY A 222 14.58 23.19 16.60
C GLY A 222 15.70 22.21 16.28
N THR A 223 15.37 21.04 15.74
CA THR A 223 16.29 19.93 15.44
C THR A 223 16.46 19.74 13.93
N ILE A 224 17.41 18.90 13.57
CA ILE A 224 17.53 18.26 12.27
C ILE A 224 17.56 16.74 12.47
N THR A 225 16.66 16.03 11.81
CA THR A 225 16.63 14.57 11.78
C THR A 225 17.18 14.08 10.46
N THR A 226 18.26 13.32 10.51
CA THR A 226 18.98 12.84 9.31
C THR A 226 19.10 11.31 9.31
N VAL A 227 19.20 10.74 8.12
CA VAL A 227 19.83 9.45 7.89
C VAL A 227 21.14 9.73 7.17
N ASP A 228 22.27 9.56 7.84
CA ASP A 228 23.57 9.91 7.32
C ASP A 228 24.06 8.95 6.21
N LYS A 229 25.21 9.23 5.61
CA LYS A 229 25.75 8.39 4.52
C LYS A 229 26.10 6.96 4.95
N THR A 230 26.21 6.70 6.24
CA THR A 230 26.51 5.38 6.81
C THR A 230 25.29 4.66 7.37
N GLY A 231 24.09 5.26 7.18
CA GLY A 231 22.81 4.66 7.58
C GLY A 231 22.40 4.92 9.03
N ASN A 232 23.11 5.78 9.75
CA ASN A 232 22.75 6.13 11.12
C ASN A 232 21.64 7.20 11.12
N VAL A 233 20.63 6.98 11.94
CA VAL A 233 19.62 8.00 12.22
C VAL A 233 20.19 8.93 13.31
N VAL A 234 20.43 10.18 12.94
CA VAL A 234 21.03 11.19 13.83
C VAL A 234 20.09 12.36 14.00
N VAL A 235 19.82 12.75 15.24
CA VAL A 235 19.04 13.95 15.56
C VAL A 235 20.00 14.96 16.22
N GLN A 236 20.19 16.10 15.56
CA GLN A 236 21.02 17.19 16.08
C GLN A 236 20.18 18.39 16.46
N GLN A 237 20.55 19.06 17.54
CA GLN A 237 20.05 20.40 17.86
C GLN A 237 21.07 21.43 17.39
N ILE A 238 20.67 22.28 16.45
CA ILE A 238 21.59 23.26 15.85
C ILE A 238 21.40 24.61 16.50
N GLY A 239 22.31 24.98 17.37
CA GLY A 239 22.24 26.21 18.17
C GLY A 239 22.07 27.51 17.37
N ARG A 240 22.56 27.55 16.11
CA ARG A 240 22.37 28.69 15.18
C ARG A 240 20.97 28.85 14.65
N TYR A 241 20.11 27.83 14.76
CA TYR A 241 18.79 27.80 14.16
C TYR A 241 17.65 27.58 15.17
N THR A 242 17.98 27.78 16.47
CA THR A 242 16.95 27.72 17.53
C THR A 242 15.90 28.82 17.38
N ASP A 243 16.24 29.94 16.74
CA ASP A 243 15.34 31.03 16.35
C ASP A 243 14.37 30.65 15.23
N ARG A 244 14.62 29.52 14.54
CA ARG A 244 13.77 29.03 13.47
C ARG A 244 12.67 28.07 13.94
N LYS A 245 12.51 27.88 15.23
CA LYS A 245 11.42 27.08 15.80
C LYS A 245 10.07 27.73 15.54
N ALA A 246 9.05 26.88 15.31
CA ALA A 246 7.67 27.32 15.33
C ALA A 246 7.05 27.11 16.71
N SER A 247 6.10 27.98 17.05
CA SER A 247 5.39 27.91 18.32
C SER A 247 4.17 27.00 18.27
N THR A 248 3.66 26.71 17.07
CA THR A 248 2.46 25.89 16.86
C THR A 248 2.64 24.93 15.70
N VAL A 249 1.88 23.83 15.72
CA VAL A 249 1.84 22.85 14.62
C VAL A 249 1.39 23.49 13.31
N ALA A 250 0.41 24.39 13.35
CA ALA A 250 -0.08 25.09 12.16
C ALA A 250 1.02 25.94 11.52
N GLU A 251 1.78 26.69 12.34
CA GLU A 251 2.94 27.46 11.86
C GLU A 251 4.01 26.54 11.28
N ALA A 252 4.31 25.43 11.94
CA ALA A 252 5.30 24.46 11.46
C ALA A 252 4.90 23.86 10.11
N LEU A 253 3.63 23.48 9.91
CA LEU A 253 3.11 23.00 8.64
C LEU A 253 3.23 24.05 7.53
N ILE A 254 2.91 25.31 7.81
CA ILE A 254 3.03 26.40 6.84
C ILE A 254 4.51 26.60 6.47
N ARG A 255 5.42 26.65 7.44
CA ARG A 255 6.86 26.80 7.18
C ARG A 255 7.39 25.61 6.37
N GLN A 256 6.99 24.39 6.72
CA GLN A 256 7.34 23.17 5.98
C GLN A 256 6.94 23.28 4.52
N PHE A 257 5.68 23.63 4.25
CA PHE A 257 5.17 23.77 2.89
C PHE A 257 5.91 24.85 2.10
N ILE A 258 6.13 26.03 2.73
CA ILE A 258 6.85 27.14 2.11
C ILE A 258 8.30 26.74 1.79
N HIS A 259 8.99 26.09 2.73
CA HIS A 259 10.37 25.68 2.54
C HIS A 259 10.50 24.66 1.41
N LEU A 260 9.71 23.58 1.42
CA LEU A 260 9.70 22.61 0.33
C LEU A 260 9.40 23.27 -1.02
N LYS A 261 8.42 24.20 -1.07
CA LYS A 261 8.08 24.93 -2.29
C LYS A 261 9.26 25.75 -2.83
N THR A 262 10.03 26.38 -1.96
CA THR A 262 11.20 27.18 -2.39
C THR A 262 12.37 26.33 -2.85
N ASP A 263 12.43 25.07 -2.44
CA ASP A 263 13.53 24.18 -2.73
C ASP A 263 13.37 23.36 -4.01
N VAL A 264 12.15 23.24 -4.56
CA VAL A 264 11.88 22.44 -5.76
C VAL A 264 12.79 22.85 -6.94
N ASN A 265 12.78 24.12 -7.33
CA ASN A 265 13.53 24.62 -8.50
C ASN A 265 14.96 25.06 -8.19
N THR A 266 15.55 24.55 -7.12
CA THR A 266 16.96 24.89 -6.80
C THR A 266 17.93 23.97 -7.55
N ALA A 267 19.21 24.33 -7.59
CA ALA A 267 20.22 23.61 -8.37
C ALA A 267 20.33 22.11 -8.02
N MET A 268 20.12 21.73 -6.75
CA MET A 268 20.08 20.31 -6.35
C MET A 268 18.67 19.75 -6.29
N GLY A 269 17.63 20.60 -6.20
CA GLY A 269 16.25 20.18 -6.06
C GLY A 269 15.95 19.50 -4.71
N LEU A 270 14.69 19.07 -4.54
CA LEU A 270 14.32 18.18 -3.46
C LEU A 270 14.64 16.73 -3.84
N PRO A 271 14.94 15.83 -2.89
CA PRO A 271 15.01 14.40 -3.20
C PRO A 271 13.66 13.85 -3.67
N ALA A 272 13.68 12.72 -4.35
CA ALA A 272 12.44 11.99 -4.60
C ALA A 272 11.82 11.52 -3.26
N PRO A 273 10.49 11.33 -3.20
CA PRO A 273 9.82 10.92 -1.96
C PRO A 273 10.42 9.64 -1.37
N LEU A 274 10.68 9.62 -0.08
CA LEU A 274 11.28 8.52 0.69
C LEU A 274 12.74 8.17 0.31
N MET A 275 13.35 8.92 -0.60
CA MET A 275 14.69 8.62 -1.11
C MET A 275 15.75 8.63 0.00
N GLY A 276 15.65 9.55 0.96
CA GLY A 276 16.56 9.64 2.10
C GLY A 276 16.57 8.39 3.00
N LEU A 277 15.48 7.62 3.04
CA LEU A 277 15.41 6.38 3.83
C LEU A 277 16.30 5.26 3.28
N PHE A 278 16.61 5.28 1.99
CA PHE A 278 17.49 4.27 1.41
C PHE A 278 18.92 4.34 1.95
N ASN A 279 19.32 5.45 2.58
CA ASN A 279 20.60 5.52 3.29
C ASN A 279 20.73 4.50 4.44
N ILE A 280 19.62 3.99 4.97
CA ILE A 280 19.62 2.88 5.95
C ILE A 280 20.10 1.56 5.31
N MET A 281 19.95 1.41 3.98
CA MET A 281 20.23 0.16 3.26
C MET A 281 21.72 0.06 2.90
N GLN A 282 22.56 -0.08 3.93
CA GLN A 282 24.03 -0.22 3.80
C GLN A 282 24.47 -1.67 3.56
N PHE A 283 23.60 -2.52 3.05
CA PHE A 283 23.84 -3.93 2.83
C PHE A 283 23.67 -4.29 1.35
N GLY A 284 24.26 -5.41 0.98
CA GLY A 284 24.27 -5.92 -0.38
C GLY A 284 25.36 -5.25 -1.24
N GLU A 285 25.77 -5.96 -2.25
CA GLU A 285 26.70 -5.46 -3.27
C GLU A 285 26.02 -5.62 -4.62
N LEU A 286 25.67 -4.50 -5.23
CA LEU A 286 24.96 -4.46 -6.52
C LEU A 286 25.89 -3.93 -7.62
N GLY A 287 25.71 -4.47 -8.81
CA GLY A 287 26.44 -4.03 -9.99
C GLY A 287 27.91 -4.47 -10.01
N THR A 288 28.64 -4.00 -11.01
CA THR A 288 30.07 -4.30 -11.22
C THR A 288 30.96 -3.57 -10.22
N GLU A 289 30.51 -2.46 -9.70
CA GLU A 289 31.23 -1.61 -8.74
C GLU A 289 30.98 -2.01 -7.28
N LYS A 290 30.16 -3.04 -7.05
CA LYS A 290 29.84 -3.57 -5.71
C LYS A 290 29.32 -2.50 -4.75
N GLN A 291 28.42 -1.62 -5.25
CA GLN A 291 27.83 -0.55 -4.48
C GLN A 291 26.67 -1.05 -3.63
N THR A 292 26.50 -0.48 -2.44
CA THR A 292 25.28 -0.66 -1.64
C THR A 292 24.10 0.08 -2.26
N VAL A 293 22.88 -0.28 -1.85
CA VAL A 293 21.66 0.46 -2.29
C VAL A 293 21.78 1.95 -1.91
N ALA A 294 22.30 2.24 -0.72
CA ALA A 294 22.51 3.61 -0.26
C ALA A 294 23.45 4.41 -1.17
N GLU A 295 24.60 3.82 -1.55
CA GLU A 295 25.54 4.46 -2.45
C GLU A 295 24.96 4.72 -3.85
N ILE A 296 24.19 3.76 -4.37
CA ILE A 296 23.47 3.93 -5.65
C ILE A 296 22.50 5.11 -5.56
N VAL A 297 21.68 5.18 -4.51
CA VAL A 297 20.69 6.25 -4.33
C VAL A 297 21.36 7.61 -4.12
N GLN A 298 22.48 7.68 -3.39
CA GLN A 298 23.27 8.89 -3.26
C GLN A 298 23.82 9.36 -4.62
N GLY A 299 24.31 8.42 -5.43
CA GLY A 299 24.74 8.68 -6.81
C GLY A 299 23.60 9.18 -7.68
N MET A 300 22.43 8.55 -7.61
CA MET A 300 21.24 8.97 -8.35
C MET A 300 20.87 10.43 -8.05
N TYR A 301 20.75 10.79 -6.75
CA TYR A 301 20.44 12.15 -6.36
C TYR A 301 21.51 13.15 -6.83
N TYR A 302 22.78 12.81 -6.70
CA TYR A 302 23.89 13.65 -7.15
C TYR A 302 23.81 13.92 -8.66
N GLU A 303 23.46 12.93 -9.47
CA GLU A 303 23.34 13.02 -10.93
C GLU A 303 22.04 13.72 -11.40
N GLY A 304 21.15 14.08 -10.49
CA GLY A 304 19.94 14.85 -10.81
C GLY A 304 18.62 14.08 -10.70
N TYR A 305 18.63 12.94 -10.02
CA TYR A 305 17.42 12.19 -9.71
C TYR A 305 16.69 12.86 -8.53
N ASP A 306 16.10 14.01 -8.82
CA ASP A 306 15.40 14.86 -7.87
C ASP A 306 13.86 14.67 -7.96
N PHE A 307 13.12 15.48 -7.21
CA PHE A 307 11.66 15.45 -7.19
C PHE A 307 11.03 15.74 -8.56
N GLU A 308 11.61 16.63 -9.35
CA GLU A 308 11.09 16.95 -10.70
C GLU A 308 11.28 15.76 -11.65
N HIS A 309 12.42 15.08 -11.58
CA HIS A 309 12.66 13.85 -12.32
C HIS A 309 11.70 12.73 -11.88
N PHE A 310 11.49 12.56 -10.56
CA PHE A 310 10.50 11.63 -10.03
C PHE A 310 9.09 11.91 -10.59
N CYS A 311 8.69 13.20 -10.68
CA CYS A 311 7.42 13.56 -11.30
C CYS A 311 7.37 13.21 -12.79
N ALA A 312 8.46 13.40 -13.53
CA ALA A 312 8.55 12.99 -14.92
C ALA A 312 8.43 11.48 -15.11
N GLN A 313 9.13 10.68 -14.28
CA GLN A 313 9.05 9.22 -14.29
C GLN A 313 7.69 8.69 -13.79
N SER A 314 6.95 9.46 -13.01
CA SER A 314 5.59 9.07 -12.59
C SER A 314 4.59 9.12 -13.75
N ILE A 315 4.86 9.86 -14.82
CA ILE A 315 3.95 9.98 -15.98
C ILE A 315 3.80 8.63 -16.72
N PRO A 316 4.87 7.92 -17.12
CA PRO A 316 4.74 6.61 -17.73
C PRO A 316 4.05 5.58 -16.80
N THR A 317 4.35 5.58 -15.52
CA THR A 317 3.67 4.72 -14.54
C THR A 317 2.16 5.02 -14.49
N MET A 318 1.76 6.29 -14.44
CA MET A 318 0.36 6.72 -14.52
C MET A 318 -0.28 6.35 -15.86
N LEU A 319 0.46 6.40 -16.96
CA LEU A 319 -0.04 6.01 -18.28
C LEU A 319 -0.42 4.53 -18.32
N ALA A 320 0.38 3.63 -17.73
CA ALA A 320 0.02 2.23 -17.58
C ALA A 320 -1.28 2.05 -16.78
N GLU A 321 -1.39 2.73 -15.63
CA GLU A 321 -2.58 2.73 -14.79
C GLU A 321 -3.84 3.18 -15.56
N ILE A 322 -3.75 4.30 -16.27
CA ILE A 322 -4.88 4.86 -17.02
C ILE A 322 -5.25 3.91 -18.17
N ALA A 323 -4.30 3.39 -18.94
CA ALA A 323 -4.54 2.51 -20.05
C ALA A 323 -5.27 1.23 -19.62
N VAL A 324 -4.81 0.58 -18.55
CA VAL A 324 -5.47 -0.62 -17.99
C VAL A 324 -6.87 -0.28 -17.48
N ARG A 325 -7.03 0.80 -16.72
CA ARG A 325 -8.32 1.17 -16.12
C ARG A 325 -9.37 1.56 -17.16
N VAL A 326 -8.98 2.33 -18.17
CA VAL A 326 -9.89 2.72 -19.27
C VAL A 326 -10.31 1.51 -20.08
N SER A 327 -9.38 0.60 -20.39
CA SER A 327 -9.68 -0.62 -21.15
C SER A 327 -10.59 -1.57 -20.34
N TYR A 328 -10.30 -1.74 -19.04
CA TYR A 328 -11.14 -2.51 -18.13
C TYR A 328 -12.55 -1.93 -18.02
N PHE A 329 -12.69 -0.61 -17.84
CA PHE A 329 -13.96 0.08 -17.81
C PHE A 329 -14.76 -0.15 -19.11
N SER A 330 -14.12 0.06 -20.27
CA SER A 330 -14.75 -0.10 -21.58
C SER A 330 -15.23 -1.54 -21.80
N LYS A 331 -14.43 -2.53 -21.40
CA LYS A 331 -14.78 -3.93 -21.48
C LYS A 331 -16.02 -4.26 -20.63
N ARG A 332 -16.07 -3.79 -19.37
CA ARG A 332 -17.22 -4.01 -18.48
C ARG A 332 -18.51 -3.40 -19.03
N ILE A 333 -18.43 -2.21 -19.62
CA ILE A 333 -19.59 -1.61 -20.31
C ILE A 333 -20.02 -2.48 -21.49
N HIS A 334 -19.07 -3.00 -22.27
CA HIS A 334 -19.38 -3.89 -23.39
C HIS A 334 -20.00 -5.22 -22.93
N GLU A 335 -19.61 -5.74 -21.79
CA GLU A 335 -20.17 -6.93 -21.12
C GLU A 335 -21.56 -6.68 -20.49
N GLY A 336 -22.09 -5.43 -20.58
CA GLY A 336 -23.45 -5.08 -20.13
C GLY A 336 -23.54 -4.61 -18.68
N HIS A 337 -22.42 -4.38 -18.00
CA HIS A 337 -22.43 -3.81 -16.65
C HIS A 337 -22.79 -2.32 -16.67
N SER A 338 -23.41 -1.82 -15.61
CA SER A 338 -23.74 -0.40 -15.49
C SER A 338 -22.47 0.47 -15.36
N VAL A 339 -22.54 1.73 -15.81
CA VAL A 339 -21.44 2.70 -15.71
C VAL A 339 -20.95 2.82 -14.27
N LYS A 340 -21.88 2.89 -13.31
CA LYS A 340 -21.55 3.05 -11.87
C LYS A 340 -20.77 1.85 -11.31
N GLU A 341 -21.10 0.65 -11.73
CA GLU A 341 -20.43 -0.60 -11.32
C GLU A 341 -19.09 -0.81 -12.02
N SER A 342 -18.91 -0.17 -13.17
CA SER A 342 -17.72 -0.33 -14.01
C SER A 342 -16.61 0.66 -13.66
N ILE A 343 -16.88 1.71 -12.82
CA ILE A 343 -15.88 2.71 -12.45
C ILE A 343 -14.69 2.08 -11.73
N PRO A 344 -13.46 2.12 -12.29
CA PRO A 344 -12.32 1.30 -11.84
C PRO A 344 -11.50 1.98 -10.71
N PHE A 345 -12.13 2.78 -9.83
CA PHE A 345 -11.44 3.47 -8.73
C PHE A 345 -11.60 2.79 -7.35
N SER A 346 -12.34 1.69 -7.29
CA SER A 346 -12.54 0.94 -6.05
C SER A 346 -11.29 0.13 -5.70
N LYS A 347 -10.81 0.25 -4.44
CA LYS A 347 -9.82 -0.67 -3.87
C LYS A 347 -10.43 -2.01 -3.47
N ASN A 348 -11.75 -2.16 -3.56
CA ASN A 348 -12.45 -3.40 -3.23
C ASN A 348 -12.23 -4.41 -4.36
N ARG A 349 -11.49 -5.48 -4.06
CA ARG A 349 -11.19 -6.57 -5.00
C ARG A 349 -12.43 -7.40 -5.37
N GLU A 350 -13.39 -7.54 -4.45
CA GLU A 350 -14.64 -8.23 -4.74
C GLU A 350 -15.41 -7.54 -5.86
N LYS A 351 -15.36 -6.21 -5.90
CA LYS A 351 -16.02 -5.41 -6.92
C LYS A 351 -15.31 -5.44 -8.28
N HIS A 352 -13.96 -5.51 -8.26
CA HIS A 352 -13.11 -5.48 -9.45
C HIS A 352 -12.00 -6.54 -9.35
N PRO A 353 -12.36 -7.84 -9.37
CA PRO A 353 -11.41 -8.91 -9.09
C PRO A 353 -10.26 -8.98 -10.09
N LYS A 354 -10.53 -8.74 -11.39
CA LYS A 354 -9.52 -8.79 -12.45
C LYS A 354 -8.61 -7.58 -12.50
N LEU A 355 -9.10 -6.39 -12.09
CA LEU A 355 -8.39 -5.13 -12.24
C LEU A 355 -7.04 -5.11 -11.50
N ALA A 356 -7.02 -5.59 -10.26
CA ALA A 356 -5.79 -5.63 -9.46
C ALA A 356 -4.72 -6.52 -10.08
N THR A 357 -5.14 -7.65 -10.68
CA THR A 357 -4.23 -8.57 -11.36
C THR A 357 -3.74 -8.00 -12.70
N MET A 358 -4.60 -7.32 -13.45
CA MET A 358 -4.20 -6.63 -14.69
C MET A 358 -3.17 -5.53 -14.41
N LEU A 359 -3.39 -4.72 -13.36
CA LEU A 359 -2.45 -3.67 -12.94
C LEU A 359 -1.13 -4.28 -12.45
N PHE A 360 -1.19 -5.33 -11.63
CA PHE A 360 0.01 -6.06 -11.22
C PHE A 360 0.80 -6.58 -12.44
N LEU A 361 0.12 -7.17 -13.43
CA LEU A 361 0.78 -7.67 -14.64
C LEU A 361 1.41 -6.54 -15.46
N ALA A 362 0.71 -5.40 -15.63
CA ALA A 362 1.25 -4.26 -16.36
C ALA A 362 2.53 -3.71 -15.72
N HIS A 363 2.51 -3.50 -14.40
CA HIS A 363 3.68 -3.02 -13.66
C HIS A 363 4.78 -4.09 -13.56
N SER A 364 4.43 -5.38 -13.55
CA SER A 364 5.42 -6.46 -13.62
C SER A 364 6.19 -6.44 -14.94
N VAL A 365 5.50 -6.16 -16.05
CA VAL A 365 6.12 -6.06 -17.38
C VAL A 365 7.02 -4.83 -17.45
N ALA A 366 6.55 -3.66 -16.99
CA ALA A 366 7.35 -2.44 -16.99
C ALA A 366 8.59 -2.58 -16.10
N ALA A 367 8.43 -3.03 -14.85
CA ALA A 367 9.54 -3.28 -13.94
C ALA A 367 10.50 -4.36 -14.44
N GLY A 368 10.00 -5.38 -15.13
CA GLY A 368 10.83 -6.42 -15.77
C GLY A 368 11.69 -5.86 -16.91
N ILE A 369 11.15 -4.93 -17.71
CA ILE A 369 11.90 -4.23 -18.75
C ILE A 369 12.99 -3.36 -18.13
N ASP A 370 12.69 -2.59 -17.07
CA ASP A 370 13.67 -1.78 -16.35
C ASP A 370 14.78 -2.63 -15.74
N ALA A 371 14.44 -3.74 -15.11
CA ALA A 371 15.42 -4.68 -14.59
C ALA A 371 16.31 -5.25 -15.71
N GLY A 372 15.73 -5.55 -16.88
CA GLY A 372 16.46 -5.95 -18.07
C GLY A 372 17.42 -4.87 -18.56
N ARG A 373 16.99 -3.60 -18.62
CA ARG A 373 17.85 -2.47 -18.98
C ARG A 373 19.07 -2.38 -18.08
N ILE A 374 18.84 -2.37 -16.75
CA ILE A 374 19.92 -2.34 -15.74
C ILE A 374 20.87 -3.52 -15.90
N TYR A 375 20.33 -4.72 -16.17
CA TYR A 375 21.15 -5.92 -16.37
C TYR A 375 22.10 -5.80 -17.57
N PHE A 376 21.61 -5.24 -18.69
CA PHE A 376 22.40 -5.10 -19.92
C PHE A 376 23.32 -3.88 -19.88
N SER A 377 22.86 -2.73 -19.40
CA SER A 377 23.67 -1.50 -19.35
C SER A 377 24.64 -1.49 -18.19
N LYS A 378 24.40 -2.31 -17.15
CA LYS A 378 25.10 -2.27 -15.85
C LYS A 378 24.98 -0.92 -15.14
N ASN A 379 24.01 -0.09 -15.54
CA ASN A 379 23.78 1.21 -14.98
C ASN A 379 22.53 1.22 -14.07
N PRO A 380 22.68 1.24 -12.73
CA PRO A 380 21.56 1.26 -11.81
C PRO A 380 20.74 2.54 -11.88
N MET A 381 21.27 3.61 -12.50
CA MET A 381 20.57 4.88 -12.70
C MET A 381 19.40 4.76 -13.68
N GLU A 382 19.31 3.66 -14.44
CA GLU A 382 18.19 3.38 -15.35
C GLU A 382 16.95 2.87 -14.64
N LEU A 383 16.97 2.78 -13.31
CA LEU A 383 15.82 2.37 -12.50
C LEU A 383 14.72 3.43 -12.54
N SER A 384 13.50 3.04 -12.92
CA SER A 384 12.33 3.87 -12.69
C SER A 384 11.83 3.69 -11.26
N TYR A 385 12.15 4.66 -10.39
CA TYR A 385 11.79 4.60 -8.98
C TYR A 385 10.27 4.57 -8.74
N PRO A 386 9.43 5.43 -9.41
CA PRO A 386 7.98 5.36 -9.27
C PRO A 386 7.39 4.03 -9.73
N GLU A 387 7.93 3.45 -10.80
CA GLU A 387 7.48 2.17 -11.33
C GLU A 387 7.76 1.03 -10.36
N MET A 388 8.99 0.98 -9.82
CA MET A 388 9.37 -0.03 -8.82
C MET A 388 8.53 0.08 -7.54
N ALA A 389 8.27 1.31 -7.06
CA ALA A 389 7.41 1.54 -5.91
C ALA A 389 5.96 1.06 -6.17
N THR A 390 5.43 1.36 -7.35
CA THR A 390 4.07 0.94 -7.76
C THR A 390 3.98 -0.58 -7.93
N PHE A 391 4.97 -1.19 -8.59
CA PHE A 391 5.08 -2.64 -8.69
C PHE A 391 5.10 -3.31 -7.32
N ALA A 392 5.90 -2.80 -6.36
CA ALA A 392 5.97 -3.35 -5.00
C ALA A 392 4.62 -3.29 -4.28
N VAL A 393 3.87 -2.20 -4.42
CA VAL A 393 2.52 -2.06 -3.84
C VAL A 393 1.55 -3.11 -4.40
N TYR A 394 1.55 -3.31 -5.73
CA TYR A 394 0.68 -4.33 -6.35
C TYR A 394 1.15 -5.76 -6.02
N ALA A 395 2.45 -6.02 -5.98
CA ALA A 395 3.02 -7.31 -5.59
C ALA A 395 2.62 -7.70 -4.15
N MET A 396 2.79 -6.78 -3.19
CA MET A 396 2.33 -7.00 -1.81
C MET A 396 0.82 -7.24 -1.74
N GLY A 397 0.07 -6.56 -2.59
CA GLY A 397 -1.36 -6.78 -2.72
C GLY A 397 -1.71 -8.17 -3.22
N GLN A 398 -0.95 -8.76 -4.16
CA GLN A 398 -1.16 -10.13 -4.63
C GLN A 398 -0.73 -11.16 -3.58
N LEU A 399 0.39 -10.95 -2.88
CA LEU A 399 0.86 -11.82 -1.81
C LEU A 399 -0.17 -11.95 -0.67
N LYS A 400 -0.88 -10.88 -0.30
CA LYS A 400 -1.96 -10.94 0.70
C LYS A 400 -3.16 -11.80 0.30
N CYS A 401 -3.31 -12.15 -0.95
CA CYS A 401 -4.37 -13.05 -1.41
C CYS A 401 -3.96 -14.52 -1.40
N LEU A 402 -2.67 -14.81 -1.19
CA LEU A 402 -2.13 -16.17 -1.10
C LEU A 402 -2.07 -16.69 0.34
N TRP A 403 -2.33 -15.83 1.32
CA TRP A 403 -2.45 -16.13 2.75
C TRP A 403 -3.88 -15.88 3.23
#